data_09ae8b6ac47b567505452fa60d616d32
#
_entry.id   09ae8b6ac47b567505452fa60d616d32
#
_cell.length_a   1.000
_cell.length_b   1.000
_cell.length_c   1.000
_cell.angle_alpha   90.00
_cell.angle_beta   90.00
_cell.angle_gamma   90.00
#
_symmetry.space_group_name_H-M   'P 1'
#
loop_
_entity.id
_entity.type
_entity.pdbx_description
1 polymer ?
#
loop_
_entity_poly.entity_id
_entity_poly.type
_entity_poly.pdbx_seq_one_letter_code
_entity_poly.pdbx_strand_id
1 'polypeptide(L)'
;RYYIPVTVHGKEYQFMFDTGATTTYFSKRFADLIGVEFVGYSSKYGDYFYLDSLQLGNIICKNIIGPAHNGTPIDSVATVDAVIGMDILQRLGEIQIDNKKRCLVIPSRYTPTPKYGKNLRNTGFSYYVKATDSTGLLNVFLDSGAETGFTYNYFVKHKEEFSQLRGTKELTIGRVDGFYSTMAIKVPSVKFEVCGMDVNMQDVYVPYMNQHHEINDVVLGVDFFQQYDKVILNFKNMFMMIK
;
A
#
# COMPACT_ATOMS: atom_id res chain seq x y z
N ARG A 1 -5.03 5.19 7.80
CA ARG A 1 -5.12 3.77 7.50
C ARG A 1 -6.56 3.34 7.37
N TYR A 2 -6.83 2.30 6.57
CA TYR A 2 -8.14 1.69 6.45
C TYR A 2 -8.19 0.41 7.29
N TYR A 3 -9.23 0.27 8.10
CA TYR A 3 -9.52 -0.96 8.84
C TYR A 3 -10.85 -1.52 8.37
N ILE A 4 -10.90 -2.83 8.22
CA ILE A 4 -12.05 -3.55 7.71
C ILE A 4 -12.46 -4.68 8.65
N PRO A 5 -13.77 -4.94 8.82
CA PRO A 5 -14.22 -6.06 9.60
C PRO A 5 -13.93 -7.38 8.87
N VAL A 6 -13.32 -8.30 9.58
CA VAL A 6 -12.99 -9.65 9.10
C VAL A 6 -13.44 -10.66 10.14
N THR A 7 -14.18 -11.68 9.72
CA THR A 7 -14.61 -12.75 10.61
C THR A 7 -13.63 -13.92 10.51
N VAL A 8 -13.08 -14.33 11.67
CA VAL A 8 -12.23 -15.52 11.82
C VAL A 8 -12.83 -16.37 12.92
N HIS A 9 -13.02 -17.68 12.68
CA HIS A 9 -13.64 -18.62 13.61
C HIS A 9 -14.98 -18.12 14.19
N GLY A 10 -15.80 -17.43 13.35
CA GLY A 10 -17.09 -16.89 13.76
C GLY A 10 -17.05 -15.61 14.60
N LYS A 11 -15.87 -15.05 14.87
CA LYS A 11 -15.69 -13.80 15.61
C LYS A 11 -15.14 -12.69 14.70
N GLU A 12 -15.68 -11.48 14.84
CA GLU A 12 -15.26 -10.33 14.06
C GLU A 12 -14.05 -9.62 14.69
N TYR A 13 -13.11 -9.21 13.84
CA TYR A 13 -11.90 -8.47 14.17
C TYR A 13 -11.69 -7.34 13.17
N GLN A 14 -10.87 -6.34 13.52
CA GLN A 14 -10.51 -5.24 12.62
C GLN A 14 -9.12 -5.51 12.03
N PHE A 15 -9.07 -5.75 10.71
CA PHE A 15 -7.82 -5.96 9.99
C PHE A 15 -7.46 -4.70 9.21
N MET A 16 -6.17 -4.36 9.15
CA MET A 16 -5.71 -3.30 8.28
C MET A 16 -5.76 -3.76 6.83
N PHE A 17 -6.35 -2.94 5.97
CA PHE A 17 -6.34 -3.11 4.52
C PHE A 17 -5.09 -2.46 3.96
N ASP A 18 -4.20 -3.25 3.33
CA ASP A 18 -2.89 -2.78 2.92
C ASP A 18 -2.49 -3.28 1.53
N THR A 19 -2.52 -2.37 0.54
CA THR A 19 -2.08 -2.67 -0.83
C THR A 19 -0.56 -2.69 -0.98
N GLY A 20 0.18 -2.18 0.00
CA GLY A 20 1.64 -2.25 0.08
C GLY A 20 2.15 -3.57 0.64
N ALA A 21 1.33 -4.28 1.41
CA ALA A 21 1.66 -5.60 1.92
C ALA A 21 1.50 -6.67 0.85
N THR A 22 2.58 -7.36 0.49
CA THR A 22 2.55 -8.44 -0.52
C THR A 22 1.82 -9.69 -0.04
N THR A 23 1.75 -9.90 1.27
CA THR A 23 1.11 -11.05 1.91
C THR A 23 0.31 -10.63 3.13
N THR A 24 -0.77 -11.34 3.39
CA THR A 24 -1.54 -11.25 4.63
C THR A 24 -0.69 -11.73 5.80
N TYR A 25 -0.63 -10.96 6.89
CA TYR A 25 0.15 -11.32 8.06
C TYR A 25 -0.58 -11.00 9.37
N PHE A 26 -0.15 -11.67 10.44
CA PHE A 26 -0.65 -11.47 11.80
C PHE A 26 0.48 -11.05 12.73
N SER A 27 0.14 -10.33 13.80
CA SER A 27 1.02 -10.31 14.96
C SER A 27 1.03 -11.70 15.61
N LYS A 28 2.16 -12.11 16.21
CA LYS A 28 2.25 -13.40 16.92
C LYS A 28 1.20 -13.47 18.02
N ARG A 29 0.98 -12.36 18.74
CA ARG A 29 -0.05 -12.26 19.77
C ARG A 29 -1.45 -12.57 19.22
N PHE A 30 -1.78 -12.03 18.04
CA PHE A 30 -3.09 -12.27 17.41
C PHE A 30 -3.21 -13.72 16.91
N ALA A 31 -2.16 -14.25 16.30
CA ALA A 31 -2.10 -15.62 15.83
C ALA A 31 -2.34 -16.61 17.00
N ASP A 32 -1.69 -16.40 18.14
CA ASP A 32 -1.90 -17.19 19.36
C ASP A 32 -3.33 -17.03 19.92
N LEU A 33 -3.86 -15.81 19.92
CA LEU A 33 -5.22 -15.50 20.41
C LEU A 33 -6.31 -16.27 19.65
N ILE A 34 -6.17 -16.39 18.33
CA ILE A 34 -7.16 -17.07 17.48
C ILE A 34 -6.84 -18.57 17.30
N GLY A 35 -5.71 -19.03 17.82
CA GLY A 35 -5.32 -20.45 17.82
C GLY A 35 -5.05 -21.01 16.44
N VAL A 36 -4.29 -20.28 15.59
CA VAL A 36 -3.89 -20.79 14.26
C VAL A 36 -2.87 -21.92 14.39
N GLU A 37 -2.82 -22.79 13.40
CA GLU A 37 -1.77 -23.78 13.25
C GLU A 37 -0.49 -23.10 12.71
N PHE A 38 0.68 -23.40 13.32
CA PHE A 38 1.97 -22.97 12.80
C PHE A 38 2.57 -24.08 11.93
N VAL A 39 2.82 -23.74 10.65
CA VAL A 39 3.20 -24.70 9.61
C VAL A 39 4.63 -24.54 9.10
N GLY A 40 5.35 -23.52 9.56
CA GLY A 40 6.72 -23.29 9.14
C GLY A 40 7.36 -22.09 9.83
N TYR A 41 8.65 -21.89 9.55
CA TYR A 41 9.46 -20.80 10.08
C TYR A 41 10.37 -20.22 9.01
N SER A 42 10.56 -18.90 9.04
CA SER A 42 11.54 -18.17 8.26
C SER A 42 12.40 -17.30 9.17
N SER A 43 13.71 -17.31 8.98
CA SER A 43 14.62 -16.42 9.72
C SER A 43 14.33 -14.92 9.51
N LYS A 44 13.71 -14.57 8.39
CA LYS A 44 13.36 -13.18 8.03
C LYS A 44 12.01 -12.76 8.60
N TYR A 45 11.01 -13.66 8.61
CA TYR A 45 9.63 -13.29 8.88
C TYR A 45 9.02 -13.97 10.11
N GLY A 46 9.77 -14.86 10.80
CA GLY A 46 9.28 -15.61 11.96
C GLY A 46 8.46 -16.83 11.58
N ASP A 47 7.51 -17.18 12.45
CA ASP A 47 6.61 -18.32 12.25
C ASP A 47 5.62 -18.07 11.12
N TYR A 48 5.25 -19.12 10.38
CA TYR A 48 4.17 -19.08 9.40
C TYR A 48 2.96 -19.80 9.96
N PHE A 49 1.81 -19.13 9.89
CA PHE A 49 0.53 -19.71 10.27
C PHE A 49 -0.20 -20.27 9.04
N TYR A 50 -1.07 -21.25 9.31
CA TYR A 50 -2.13 -21.68 8.42
C TYR A 50 -3.47 -21.36 9.04
N LEU A 51 -4.36 -20.78 8.24
CA LEU A 51 -5.74 -20.49 8.60
C LEU A 51 -6.67 -21.07 7.53
N ASP A 52 -7.59 -21.95 7.93
CA ASP A 52 -8.56 -22.58 7.03
C ASP A 52 -9.39 -21.57 6.24
N SER A 53 -9.88 -20.54 6.93
CA SER A 53 -10.67 -19.50 6.28
C SER A 53 -10.78 -18.23 7.10
N LEU A 54 -10.97 -17.13 6.39
CA LEU A 54 -11.48 -15.86 6.93
C LEU A 54 -12.61 -15.36 6.04
N GLN A 55 -13.49 -14.52 6.59
CA GLN A 55 -14.63 -13.97 5.87
C GLN A 55 -14.55 -12.45 5.79
N LEU A 56 -14.66 -11.93 4.56
CA LEU A 56 -14.74 -10.50 4.22
C LEU A 56 -16.15 -10.19 3.74
N GLY A 57 -17.01 -9.66 4.61
CA GLY A 57 -18.43 -9.49 4.29
C GLY A 57 -19.09 -10.84 3.96
N ASN A 58 -19.50 -11.04 2.70
CA ASN A 58 -20.08 -12.30 2.22
C ASN A 58 -19.09 -13.20 1.47
N ILE A 59 -17.81 -12.85 1.44
CA ILE A 59 -16.77 -13.61 0.74
C ILE A 59 -15.94 -14.41 1.74
N ILE A 60 -15.79 -15.70 1.46
CA ILE A 60 -14.93 -16.60 2.26
C ILE A 60 -13.63 -16.83 1.50
N CYS A 61 -12.52 -16.40 2.09
CA CYS A 61 -11.16 -16.70 1.65
C CYS A 61 -10.68 -17.95 2.38
N LYS A 62 -10.14 -18.92 1.66
CA LYS A 62 -9.72 -20.22 2.21
C LYS A 62 -8.23 -20.47 2.00
N ASN A 63 -7.66 -21.36 2.84
CA ASN A 63 -6.29 -21.84 2.76
C ASN A 63 -5.28 -20.68 2.77
N ILE A 64 -5.27 -19.93 3.86
CA ILE A 64 -4.43 -18.74 4.00
C ILE A 64 -3.17 -19.13 4.77
N ILE A 65 -2.02 -18.83 4.18
CA ILE A 65 -0.70 -18.99 4.81
C ILE A 65 -0.04 -17.62 4.84
N GLY A 66 0.44 -17.22 6.00
CA GLY A 66 1.11 -15.94 6.16
C GLY A 66 2.07 -15.92 7.33
N PRO A 67 2.97 -14.94 7.41
CA PRO A 67 3.86 -14.84 8.56
C PRO A 67 3.13 -14.30 9.79
N ALA A 68 3.55 -14.82 10.96
CA ALA A 68 3.18 -14.31 12.28
C ALA A 68 4.40 -13.61 12.88
N HIS A 69 4.38 -12.29 12.89
CA HIS A 69 5.53 -11.49 13.33
C HIS A 69 5.59 -11.32 14.85
N ASN A 70 6.77 -11.52 15.43
CA ASN A 70 7.07 -11.19 16.83
C ASN A 70 7.45 -9.72 16.99
N GLY A 71 6.47 -8.81 16.77
CA GLY A 71 6.72 -7.38 16.88
C GLY A 71 7.62 -6.85 15.76
N THR A 72 7.04 -6.24 14.77
CA THR A 72 7.80 -5.43 13.81
C THR A 72 8.06 -4.06 14.42
N PRO A 73 9.08 -3.30 14.00
CA PRO A 73 9.27 -1.91 14.42
C PRO A 73 8.01 -1.05 14.17
N ILE A 74 7.20 -1.38 13.16
CA ILE A 74 5.91 -0.73 12.89
C ILE A 74 4.91 -0.98 14.04
N ASP A 75 4.94 -2.14 14.70
CA ASP A 75 4.07 -2.46 15.82
C ASP A 75 4.32 -1.58 17.04
N SER A 76 5.52 -0.99 17.17
CA SER A 76 5.83 -0.02 18.23
C SER A 76 5.12 1.32 18.02
N VAL A 77 4.73 1.64 16.78
CA VAL A 77 4.07 2.91 16.40
C VAL A 77 2.56 2.71 16.18
N ALA A 78 2.14 1.50 15.81
CA ALA A 78 0.74 1.17 15.60
C ALA A 78 0.52 -0.32 15.91
N THR A 79 -0.27 -0.60 16.94
CA THR A 79 -0.69 -1.97 17.27
C THR A 79 -1.60 -2.50 16.15
N VAL A 80 -1.01 -3.14 15.16
CA VAL A 80 -1.74 -3.79 14.07
C VAL A 80 -1.72 -5.28 14.32
N ASP A 81 -2.84 -5.84 14.72
CA ASP A 81 -2.94 -7.27 15.00
C ASP A 81 -2.95 -8.12 13.73
N ALA A 82 -3.54 -7.61 12.65
CA ALA A 82 -3.63 -8.33 11.39
C ALA A 82 -3.74 -7.38 10.20
N VAL A 83 -3.16 -7.80 9.09
CA VAL A 83 -3.15 -7.10 7.81
C VAL A 83 -3.66 -8.02 6.72
N ILE A 84 -4.58 -7.54 5.89
CA ILE A 84 -4.96 -8.17 4.63
C ILE A 84 -4.09 -7.59 3.53
N GLY A 85 -3.24 -8.45 2.94
CA GLY A 85 -2.31 -8.10 1.88
C GLY A 85 -2.80 -8.47 0.48
N MET A 86 -1.94 -8.21 -0.50
CA MET A 86 -2.23 -8.40 -1.92
C MET A 86 -2.41 -9.86 -2.35
N ASP A 87 -1.90 -10.82 -1.59
CA ASP A 87 -2.17 -12.25 -1.79
C ASP A 87 -3.66 -12.59 -1.74
N ILE A 88 -4.45 -11.87 -0.92
CA ILE A 88 -5.91 -11.96 -0.88
C ILE A 88 -6.54 -10.90 -1.78
N LEU A 89 -6.14 -9.62 -1.64
CA LEU A 89 -6.82 -8.49 -2.27
C LEU A 89 -6.92 -8.62 -3.79
N GLN A 90 -5.86 -9.03 -4.48
CA GLN A 90 -5.89 -9.19 -5.93
C GLN A 90 -6.87 -10.27 -6.41
N ARG A 91 -7.12 -11.31 -5.59
CA ARG A 91 -8.05 -12.40 -5.94
C ARG A 91 -9.52 -11.95 -5.92
N LEU A 92 -9.82 -10.83 -5.27
CA LEU A 92 -11.14 -10.23 -5.27
C LEU A 92 -11.51 -9.60 -6.62
N GLY A 93 -10.52 -9.41 -7.50
CA GLY A 93 -10.66 -8.92 -8.88
C GLY A 93 -10.87 -7.41 -8.97
N GLU A 94 -11.77 -6.83 -8.19
CA GLU A 94 -11.97 -5.39 -8.05
C GLU A 94 -12.33 -5.04 -6.62
N ILE A 95 -11.73 -3.96 -6.13
CA ILE A 95 -12.06 -3.35 -4.84
C ILE A 95 -12.36 -1.87 -5.07
N GLN A 96 -13.44 -1.39 -4.50
CA GLN A 96 -13.81 0.01 -4.49
C GLN A 96 -13.73 0.54 -3.05
N ILE A 97 -12.85 1.51 -2.81
CA ILE A 97 -12.79 2.26 -1.56
C ILE A 97 -13.77 3.42 -1.72
N ASP A 98 -14.90 3.37 -1.02
CA ASP A 98 -15.90 4.44 -1.02
C ASP A 98 -15.71 5.29 0.26
N ASN A 99 -14.97 6.38 0.14
CA ASN A 99 -14.64 7.25 1.26
C ASN A 99 -15.85 8.00 1.80
N LYS A 100 -16.83 8.35 0.94
CA LYS A 100 -18.08 8.98 1.37
C LYS A 100 -18.89 8.05 2.26
N LYS A 101 -19.00 6.78 1.87
CA LYS A 101 -19.75 5.78 2.62
C LYS A 101 -18.93 5.09 3.70
N ARG A 102 -17.61 5.34 3.74
CA ARG A 102 -16.65 4.69 4.65
C ARG A 102 -16.74 3.17 4.58
N CYS A 103 -16.76 2.61 3.36
CA CYS A 103 -16.82 1.18 3.17
C CYS A 103 -15.95 0.71 1.99
N LEU A 104 -15.56 -0.56 2.04
CA LEU A 104 -15.02 -1.28 0.89
C LEU A 104 -16.16 -2.03 0.19
N VAL A 105 -16.18 -1.93 -1.12
CA VAL A 105 -17.15 -2.64 -1.96
C VAL A 105 -16.40 -3.59 -2.89
N ILE A 106 -16.77 -4.86 -2.86
CA ILE A 106 -16.35 -5.86 -3.84
C ILE A 106 -17.54 -6.08 -4.77
N PRO A 107 -17.51 -5.51 -5.98
CA PRO A 107 -18.68 -5.51 -6.84
C PRO A 107 -18.90 -6.87 -7.52
N SER A 108 -20.15 -7.27 -7.71
CA SER A 108 -20.51 -8.46 -8.49
C SER A 108 -20.29 -8.29 -10.00
N ARG A 109 -20.25 -7.05 -10.48
CA ARG A 109 -19.92 -6.67 -11.86
C ARG A 109 -18.80 -5.64 -11.84
N TYR A 110 -17.73 -5.93 -12.56
CA TYR A 110 -16.58 -5.04 -12.61
C TYR A 110 -16.88 -3.72 -13.32
N THR A 111 -16.24 -2.66 -12.85
CA THR A 111 -16.27 -1.36 -13.49
C THR A 111 -15.69 -1.46 -14.91
N PRO A 112 -16.31 -0.85 -15.92
CA PRO A 112 -15.74 -0.75 -17.25
C PRO A 112 -14.37 -0.05 -17.24
N THR A 113 -13.47 -0.52 -18.10
CA THR A 113 -12.15 0.12 -18.26
C THR A 113 -12.32 1.59 -18.64
N PRO A 114 -11.62 2.52 -17.95
CA PRO A 114 -11.73 3.93 -18.22
C PRO A 114 -11.14 4.30 -19.60
N LYS A 115 -11.45 5.51 -20.09
CA LYS A 115 -11.00 5.98 -21.42
C LYS A 115 -9.48 6.03 -21.56
N TYR A 116 -8.74 6.31 -20.47
CA TYR A 116 -7.28 6.28 -20.45
C TYR A 116 -6.69 4.86 -20.44
N GLY A 117 -7.55 3.83 -20.43
CA GLY A 117 -7.14 2.44 -20.56
C GLY A 117 -6.57 1.81 -19.29
N LYS A 118 -5.76 0.79 -19.48
CA LYS A 118 -5.05 0.07 -18.42
C LYS A 118 -3.88 0.91 -17.93
N ASN A 119 -3.84 1.16 -16.62
CA ASN A 119 -2.78 1.96 -15.99
C ASN A 119 -2.11 1.26 -14.80
N LEU A 120 -2.56 0.06 -14.40
CA LEU A 120 -1.86 -0.76 -13.42
C LEU A 120 -0.81 -1.64 -14.07
N ARG A 121 0.26 -1.86 -13.31
CA ARG A 121 1.33 -2.84 -13.55
C ARG A 121 1.59 -3.58 -12.25
N ASN A 122 2.12 -4.80 -12.32
CA ASN A 122 2.50 -5.54 -11.13
C ASN A 122 3.84 -6.26 -11.31
N THR A 123 4.51 -6.50 -10.19
CA THR A 123 5.64 -7.40 -10.04
C THR A 123 5.28 -8.39 -8.93
N GLY A 124 4.70 -9.54 -9.30
CA GLY A 124 4.12 -10.45 -8.31
C GLY A 124 2.93 -9.82 -7.59
N PHE A 125 3.07 -9.54 -6.29
CA PHE A 125 2.03 -8.95 -5.45
C PHE A 125 2.19 -7.43 -5.23
N SER A 126 3.19 -6.79 -5.82
CA SER A 126 3.37 -5.34 -5.74
C SER A 126 2.72 -4.66 -6.93
N TYR A 127 1.84 -3.69 -6.70
CA TYR A 127 1.10 -2.99 -7.73
C TYR A 127 1.55 -1.54 -7.87
N TYR A 128 1.67 -1.11 -9.11
CA TYR A 128 2.10 0.23 -9.51
C TYR A 128 1.08 0.83 -10.46
N VAL A 129 0.75 2.10 -10.27
CA VAL A 129 -0.02 2.86 -11.25
C VAL A 129 0.91 3.68 -12.12
N LYS A 130 0.60 3.78 -13.40
CA LYS A 130 1.29 4.70 -14.32
C LYS A 130 0.91 6.13 -14.00
N ALA A 131 1.92 6.97 -13.84
CA ALA A 131 1.79 8.41 -13.80
C ALA A 131 2.81 9.03 -14.76
N THR A 132 2.64 10.29 -15.08
CA THR A 132 3.57 11.06 -15.93
C THR A 132 3.78 12.44 -15.36
N ASP A 133 5.00 12.95 -15.51
CA ASP A 133 5.34 14.36 -15.25
C ASP A 133 6.22 14.93 -16.37
N SER A 134 6.85 16.07 -16.12
CA SER A 134 7.75 16.74 -17.07
C SER A 134 8.95 15.89 -17.48
N THR A 135 9.36 14.90 -16.68
CA THR A 135 10.48 14.00 -16.96
C THR A 135 10.05 12.72 -17.69
N GLY A 136 8.75 12.49 -17.81
CA GLY A 136 8.16 11.34 -18.47
C GLY A 136 7.44 10.38 -17.55
N LEU A 137 7.62 9.07 -17.74
CA LEU A 137 6.90 8.04 -17.00
C LEU A 137 7.44 7.88 -15.58
N LEU A 138 6.51 7.90 -14.61
CA LEU A 138 6.75 7.58 -13.21
C LEU A 138 6.22 6.18 -12.88
N ASN A 139 6.99 5.45 -12.06
CA ASN A 139 6.54 4.23 -11.40
C ASN A 139 5.99 4.58 -10.01
N VAL A 140 4.70 4.49 -9.84
CA VAL A 140 4.01 4.91 -8.62
C VAL A 140 3.47 3.70 -7.89
N PHE A 141 4.05 3.37 -6.74
CA PHE A 141 3.66 2.24 -5.91
C PHE A 141 2.38 2.54 -5.14
N LEU A 142 1.48 1.57 -5.07
CA LEU A 142 0.22 1.69 -4.32
C LEU A 142 0.39 1.08 -2.93
N ASP A 143 0.30 1.91 -1.90
CA ASP A 143 0.52 1.49 -0.51
C ASP A 143 -0.48 2.16 0.44
N SER A 144 -1.65 1.57 0.60
CA SER A 144 -2.68 2.10 1.52
C SER A 144 -2.34 1.95 3.01
N GLY A 145 -1.26 1.25 3.34
CA GLY A 145 -0.71 1.15 4.70
C GLY A 145 0.23 2.30 5.07
N ALA A 146 0.74 3.03 4.08
CA ALA A 146 1.67 4.15 4.25
C ALA A 146 1.00 5.52 3.98
N GLU A 147 1.75 6.58 4.25
CA GLU A 147 1.49 7.93 3.74
C GLU A 147 2.15 8.11 2.37
N THR A 148 1.63 9.06 1.57
CA THR A 148 2.20 9.40 0.28
C THR A 148 3.60 9.98 0.45
N GLY A 149 4.53 9.48 -0.36
CA GLY A 149 5.92 9.89 -0.29
C GLY A 149 6.65 9.76 -1.63
N PHE A 150 7.82 10.37 -1.67
CA PHE A 150 8.72 10.34 -2.81
C PHE A 150 9.97 9.52 -2.46
N THR A 151 10.63 8.98 -3.49
CA THR A 151 11.85 8.19 -3.31
C THR A 151 13.06 8.90 -3.87
N TYR A 152 14.24 8.34 -3.63
CA TYR A 152 15.48 8.82 -4.24
C TYR A 152 15.42 8.78 -5.79
N ASN A 153 14.70 7.81 -6.39
CA ASN A 153 14.56 7.75 -7.85
C ASN A 153 13.85 8.99 -8.41
N TYR A 154 12.85 9.50 -7.69
CA TYR A 154 12.19 10.76 -8.06
C TYR A 154 13.19 11.93 -8.02
N PHE A 155 14.02 12.02 -6.97
CA PHE A 155 15.08 13.02 -6.90
C PHE A 155 16.05 12.94 -8.09
N VAL A 156 16.46 11.73 -8.47
CA VAL A 156 17.40 11.53 -9.59
C VAL A 156 16.83 12.06 -10.90
N LYS A 157 15.54 11.83 -11.17
CA LYS A 157 14.84 12.33 -12.37
C LYS A 157 14.76 13.87 -12.42
N HIS A 158 14.71 14.52 -11.27
CA HIS A 158 14.54 15.97 -11.14
C HIS A 158 15.81 16.66 -10.58
N LYS A 159 16.96 15.99 -10.65
CA LYS A 159 18.19 16.43 -9.99
C LYS A 159 18.59 17.85 -10.36
N GLU A 160 18.48 18.24 -11.63
CA GLU A 160 18.84 19.58 -12.09
C GLU A 160 17.96 20.66 -11.45
N GLU A 161 16.66 20.44 -11.41
CA GLU A 161 15.69 21.32 -10.77
C GLU A 161 15.92 21.41 -9.25
N PHE A 162 16.03 20.25 -8.60
CA PHE A 162 16.10 20.18 -7.14
C PHE A 162 17.44 20.60 -6.56
N SER A 163 18.53 20.55 -7.34
CA SER A 163 19.86 21.02 -6.92
C SER A 163 19.91 22.51 -6.58
N GLN A 164 18.96 23.30 -7.08
CA GLN A 164 18.85 24.73 -6.80
C GLN A 164 18.05 25.03 -5.52
N LEU A 165 17.34 24.06 -4.99
CA LEU A 165 16.49 24.23 -3.81
C LEU A 165 17.34 24.27 -2.53
N ARG A 166 16.77 24.90 -1.49
CA ARG A 166 17.34 25.00 -0.15
C ARG A 166 16.34 24.45 0.86
N GLY A 167 16.82 24.08 2.01
CA GLY A 167 16.01 23.52 3.09
C GLY A 167 16.00 22.00 3.05
N THR A 168 16.79 21.42 3.93
CA THR A 168 16.87 19.96 4.11
C THR A 168 16.30 19.55 5.45
N LYS A 169 15.78 18.34 5.52
CA LYS A 169 15.25 17.73 6.74
C LYS A 169 15.63 16.26 6.77
N GLU A 170 15.96 15.77 7.95
CA GLU A 170 16.03 14.33 8.17
C GLU A 170 14.61 13.75 8.25
N LEU A 171 14.35 12.71 7.47
CA LEU A 171 13.12 11.93 7.48
C LEU A 171 13.38 10.56 8.08
N THR A 172 12.49 10.12 8.94
CA THR A 172 12.45 8.72 9.39
C THR A 172 11.37 7.98 8.61
N ILE A 173 11.76 6.95 7.89
CA ILE A 173 10.90 6.10 7.09
C ILE A 173 10.74 4.76 7.81
N GLY A 174 9.52 4.40 8.17
CA GLY A 174 9.19 3.10 8.76
C GLY A 174 8.94 2.05 7.68
N ARG A 175 9.54 0.87 7.84
CA ARG A 175 9.31 -0.33 7.03
C ARG A 175 9.07 -1.53 7.93
N VAL A 176 8.63 -2.64 7.36
CA VAL A 176 8.43 -3.90 8.11
C VAL A 176 9.72 -4.38 8.76
N ASP A 177 10.87 -4.12 8.15
CA ASP A 177 12.20 -4.55 8.60
C ASP A 177 12.95 -3.49 9.45
N GLY A 178 12.38 -2.30 9.66
CA GLY A 178 13.00 -1.29 10.51
C GLY A 178 12.61 0.16 10.22
N PHE A 179 13.26 1.06 10.94
CA PHE A 179 13.21 2.49 10.69
C PHE A 179 14.53 2.93 10.06
N TYR A 180 14.43 3.76 9.04
CA TYR A 180 15.57 4.30 8.32
C TYR A 180 15.50 5.82 8.32
N SER A 181 16.64 6.47 8.59
CA SER A 181 16.75 7.92 8.43
C SER A 181 17.39 8.25 7.09
N THR A 182 16.85 9.23 6.40
CA THR A 182 17.40 9.78 5.17
C THR A 182 17.27 11.28 5.14
N MET A 183 18.19 11.95 4.45
CA MET A 183 18.07 13.39 4.22
C MET A 183 17.17 13.66 3.01
N ALA A 184 16.23 14.58 3.18
CA ALA A 184 15.32 15.00 2.13
C ALA A 184 15.38 16.51 1.90
N ILE A 185 15.12 16.90 0.66
CA ILE A 185 14.99 18.31 0.26
C ILE A 185 13.51 18.70 0.25
N LYS A 186 13.22 19.91 0.72
CA LYS A 186 11.86 20.47 0.63
C LYS A 186 11.62 20.97 -0.79
N VAL A 187 10.59 20.41 -1.45
CA VAL A 187 10.11 20.82 -2.77
C VAL A 187 8.78 21.55 -2.60
N PRO A 188 8.66 22.82 -3.03
CA PRO A 188 7.45 23.59 -2.81
C PRO A 188 6.21 22.99 -3.46
N SER A 189 6.38 22.41 -4.65
CA SER A 189 5.27 21.82 -5.40
C SER A 189 5.77 20.72 -6.32
N VAL A 190 5.06 19.60 -6.34
CA VAL A 190 5.27 18.50 -7.29
C VAL A 190 3.98 18.29 -8.07
N LYS A 191 4.10 18.20 -9.40
CA LYS A 191 2.96 17.99 -10.31
C LYS A 191 3.16 16.75 -11.14
N PHE A 192 2.16 15.92 -11.22
CA PHE A 192 2.11 14.75 -12.11
C PHE A 192 0.68 14.40 -12.50
N GLU A 193 0.53 13.71 -13.63
CA GLU A 193 -0.76 13.15 -14.05
C GLU A 193 -0.87 11.70 -13.60
N VAL A 194 -1.98 11.33 -13.00
CA VAL A 194 -2.34 9.94 -12.66
C VAL A 194 -3.83 9.72 -12.86
N CYS A 195 -4.21 8.57 -13.42
CA CYS A 195 -5.61 8.24 -13.71
C CYS A 195 -6.34 9.28 -14.60
N GLY A 196 -5.62 9.98 -15.50
CA GLY A 196 -6.16 11.04 -16.33
C GLY A 196 -6.49 12.32 -15.59
N MET A 197 -5.92 12.54 -14.41
CA MET A 197 -6.12 13.74 -13.58
C MET A 197 -4.77 14.35 -13.19
N ASP A 198 -4.68 15.66 -13.25
CA ASP A 198 -3.54 16.41 -12.74
C ASP A 198 -3.56 16.43 -11.20
N VAL A 199 -2.45 16.01 -10.61
CA VAL A 199 -2.20 16.04 -9.17
C VAL A 199 -1.14 17.08 -8.87
N ASN A 200 -1.39 17.91 -7.86
CA ASN A 200 -0.45 18.90 -7.39
C ASN A 200 -0.27 18.77 -5.87
N MET A 201 0.90 18.32 -5.46
CA MET A 201 1.26 18.15 -4.05
C MET A 201 2.14 19.32 -3.61
N GLN A 202 1.79 19.93 -2.48
CA GLN A 202 2.50 21.10 -1.94
C GLN A 202 3.40 20.70 -0.77
N ASP A 203 4.50 21.45 -0.60
CA ASP A 203 5.39 21.34 0.55
C ASP A 203 5.91 19.91 0.82
N VAL A 204 6.25 19.19 -0.23
CA VAL A 204 6.70 17.79 -0.12
C VAL A 204 8.20 17.68 0.20
N TYR A 205 8.58 16.57 0.80
CA TYR A 205 9.98 16.24 1.06
C TYR A 205 10.42 15.08 0.15
N VAL A 206 11.48 15.27 -0.60
CA VAL A 206 12.03 14.28 -1.53
C VAL A 206 13.41 13.82 -1.04
N PRO A 207 13.60 12.54 -0.71
CA PRO A 207 14.89 12.00 -0.32
C PRO A 207 15.94 12.20 -1.42
N TYR A 208 17.13 12.73 -1.06
CA TYR A 208 18.23 12.92 -2.00
C TYR A 208 19.45 12.04 -1.70
N MET A 209 19.36 11.18 -0.69
CA MET A 209 20.38 10.17 -0.38
C MET A 209 19.80 8.78 -0.64
N ASN A 210 20.54 7.97 -1.41
CA ASN A 210 20.13 6.60 -1.69
C ASN A 210 20.54 5.70 -0.51
N GLN A 211 19.57 5.10 0.14
CA GLN A 211 19.80 4.10 1.19
C GLN A 211 19.23 2.72 0.81
N HIS A 212 18.35 2.66 -0.18
CA HIS A 212 17.70 1.43 -0.63
C HIS A 212 17.46 1.46 -2.13
N HIS A 213 17.65 0.30 -2.79
CA HIS A 213 17.31 0.12 -4.19
C HIS A 213 15.78 -0.03 -4.32
N GLU A 214 15.10 1.08 -4.54
CA GLU A 214 13.66 1.10 -4.83
C GLU A 214 13.45 1.15 -6.35
N ILE A 215 12.35 0.58 -6.83
CA ILE A 215 11.97 0.64 -8.26
C ILE A 215 10.90 1.70 -8.52
N ASN A 216 10.30 2.23 -7.48
CA ASN A 216 9.29 3.27 -7.54
C ASN A 216 9.89 4.67 -7.42
N ASP A 217 9.23 5.62 -8.04
CA ASP A 217 9.51 7.06 -7.93
C ASP A 217 8.69 7.70 -6.80
N VAL A 218 7.44 7.24 -6.68
CA VAL A 218 6.45 7.76 -5.73
C VAL A 218 5.73 6.59 -5.06
N VAL A 219 5.34 6.77 -3.82
CA VAL A 219 4.38 5.93 -3.09
C VAL A 219 3.08 6.71 -2.96
N LEU A 220 1.97 6.21 -3.46
CA LEU A 220 0.64 6.76 -3.18
C LEU A 220 0.05 6.07 -1.97
N GLY A 221 -0.06 6.83 -0.89
CA GLY A 221 -0.50 6.36 0.40
C GLY A 221 -1.98 6.61 0.69
N VAL A 222 -2.36 6.30 1.92
CA VAL A 222 -3.75 6.43 2.39
C VAL A 222 -4.26 7.88 2.30
N ASP A 223 -3.42 8.85 2.58
CA ASP A 223 -3.72 10.28 2.50
C ASP A 223 -4.08 10.72 1.06
N PHE A 224 -3.44 10.14 0.04
CA PHE A 224 -3.83 10.35 -1.35
C PHE A 224 -5.20 9.72 -1.64
N PHE A 225 -5.42 8.47 -1.25
CA PHE A 225 -6.70 7.80 -1.50
C PHE A 225 -7.88 8.48 -0.82
N GLN A 226 -7.66 9.07 0.36
CA GLN A 226 -8.69 9.78 1.13
C GLN A 226 -9.12 11.13 0.54
N GLN A 227 -8.37 11.69 -0.42
CA GLN A 227 -8.72 12.93 -1.10
C GLN A 227 -9.88 12.75 -2.09
N TYR A 228 -10.17 11.52 -2.50
CA TYR A 228 -11.19 11.23 -3.50
C TYR A 228 -12.41 10.57 -2.87
N ASP A 229 -13.59 10.85 -3.42
CA ASP A 229 -14.84 10.24 -2.99
C ASP A 229 -14.79 8.71 -3.12
N LYS A 230 -14.14 8.24 -4.20
CA LYS A 230 -14.01 6.82 -4.50
C LYS A 230 -12.71 6.51 -5.21
N VAL A 231 -12.05 5.44 -4.77
CA VAL A 231 -10.91 4.83 -5.45
C VAL A 231 -11.30 3.41 -5.88
N ILE A 232 -11.08 3.08 -7.15
CA ILE A 232 -11.35 1.77 -7.73
C ILE A 232 -10.03 1.13 -8.13
N LEU A 233 -9.75 -0.03 -7.56
CA LEU A 233 -8.61 -0.87 -7.91
C LEU A 233 -9.14 -2.12 -8.61
N ASN A 234 -8.98 -2.19 -9.92
CA ASN A 234 -9.41 -3.34 -10.71
C ASN A 234 -8.20 -4.16 -11.14
N PHE A 235 -7.93 -5.21 -10.40
CA PHE A 235 -6.80 -6.12 -10.63
C PHE A 235 -7.06 -7.06 -11.83
N LYS A 236 -8.34 -7.32 -12.14
CA LYS A 236 -8.71 -8.18 -13.28
C LYS A 236 -8.45 -7.50 -14.62
N ASN A 237 -8.82 -6.23 -14.73
CA ASN A 237 -8.67 -5.44 -15.96
C ASN A 237 -7.47 -4.49 -15.91
N MET A 238 -6.68 -4.54 -14.83
CA MET A 238 -5.42 -3.80 -14.65
C MET A 238 -5.59 -2.28 -14.77
N PHE A 239 -6.51 -1.70 -14.01
CA PHE A 239 -6.62 -0.25 -13.89
C PHE A 239 -6.96 0.21 -12.48
N MET A 240 -6.50 1.41 -12.15
CA MET A 240 -6.94 2.23 -11.04
C MET A 240 -7.78 3.40 -11.59
N MET A 241 -8.83 3.75 -10.89
CA MET A 241 -9.64 4.93 -11.18
C MET A 241 -9.93 5.69 -9.89
N ILE A 242 -9.89 7.00 -9.96
CA ILE A 242 -10.26 7.92 -8.87
C ILE A 242 -11.44 8.78 -9.31
N LYS A 243 -12.34 9.12 -8.37
CA LYS A 243 -13.55 9.92 -8.60
C LYS A 243 -13.81 10.88 -7.46
#